data_e705072f2acc8ac5136717be5d05f8dc
#
_entry.id   e705072f2acc8ac5136717be5d05f8dc
#
_cell.length_a   1.000
_cell.length_b   1.000
_cell.length_c   1.000
_cell.angle_alpha   90.00
_cell.angle_beta   90.00
_cell.angle_gamma   90.00
#
_symmetry.space_group_name_H-M   'P 1'
#
loop_
_entity.id
_entity.type
_entity.pdbx_description
1 polymer ?
#
loop_
_entity_poly.entity_id
_entity_poly.type
_entity_poly.pdbx_seq_one_letter_code
_entity_poly.pdbx_strand_id
1 'polypeptide(L)'
;MKFSRSRKFDFPTEFTIGNSGTLEVKTEHKILGVMVQNSLKWDSQCTEMVRKATNCIWVIRRMKSLGVRQSLLVQYWKSEGRVMLEYACPVWHSGLTVAQSRSLDRAQRVAMAAITGRWERSHSAQLRELGLERLDLRRQRICKRFGERTANDSRHQDMFAVNPNTRTRGGKDIRYLEINARTSTYYKSALPYLTRQLNNN
;
A
#
# COMPACT_ATOMS: atom_id res chain seq x y z
N MET A 1 -7.19 18.78 7.84
CA MET A 1 -5.79 18.30 7.96
C MET A 1 -4.89 19.19 7.12
N LYS A 2 -3.71 19.58 7.64
CA LYS A 2 -2.79 20.48 6.96
C LYS A 2 -1.71 19.66 6.24
N PHE A 3 -1.55 19.87 4.93
CA PHE A 3 -0.45 19.34 4.14
C PHE A 3 0.43 20.48 3.67
N SER A 4 1.39 20.90 4.48
CA SER A 4 2.39 21.89 4.07
C SER A 4 3.74 21.57 4.68
N ARG A 5 4.79 21.65 3.87
CA ARG A 5 6.19 21.62 4.30
C ARG A 5 6.79 23.03 4.46
N SER A 6 6.03 24.06 4.06
CA SER A 6 6.52 25.44 4.22
C SER A 6 6.50 25.85 5.67
N ARG A 7 7.67 26.23 6.21
CA ARG A 7 7.79 26.83 7.53
C ARG A 7 7.23 28.26 7.60
N LYS A 8 6.91 28.87 6.45
CA LYS A 8 6.41 30.25 6.32
C LYS A 8 4.89 30.38 6.43
N PHE A 9 4.15 29.27 6.40
CA PHE A 9 2.70 29.29 6.54
C PHE A 9 2.29 28.82 7.93
N ASP A 10 1.83 29.75 8.72
CA ASP A 10 1.13 29.44 9.96
C ASP A 10 -0.36 29.23 9.64
N PHE A 11 -0.79 27.98 9.70
CA PHE A 11 -2.19 27.65 9.52
C PHE A 11 -2.89 27.75 10.87
N PRO A 12 -4.10 28.29 10.92
CA PRO A 12 -4.89 28.30 12.13
C PRO A 12 -5.05 26.87 12.67
N THR A 13 -5.06 26.72 13.97
CA THR A 13 -5.29 25.44 14.65
C THR A 13 -6.75 25.02 14.58
N GLU A 14 -7.64 25.98 14.32
CA GLU A 14 -9.09 25.80 14.23
C GLU A 14 -9.68 26.57 13.06
N PHE A 15 -10.72 26.03 12.45
CA PHE A 15 -11.50 26.69 11.39
C PHE A 15 -12.94 26.84 11.83
N THR A 16 -13.47 28.03 11.76
CA THR A 16 -14.91 28.29 12.04
C THR A 16 -15.72 28.12 10.75
N ILE A 17 -16.77 27.30 10.81
CA ILE A 17 -17.70 27.11 9.69
C ILE A 17 -18.99 27.85 10.00
N GLY A 18 -19.12 29.09 9.51
CA GLY A 18 -20.29 29.94 9.72
C GLY A 18 -20.71 29.96 11.19
N ASN A 19 -22.02 29.74 11.49
CA ASN A 19 -22.55 29.63 12.85
C ASN A 19 -22.51 28.22 13.43
N SER A 20 -21.93 27.23 12.73
CA SER A 20 -22.10 25.81 13.03
C SER A 20 -20.99 25.21 13.89
N GLY A 21 -19.98 25.97 14.30
CA GLY A 21 -18.92 25.50 15.21
C GLY A 21 -17.50 25.57 14.64
N THR A 22 -16.53 25.14 15.42
CA THR A 22 -15.11 25.09 15.08
C THR A 22 -14.67 23.69 14.69
N LEU A 23 -13.86 23.59 13.62
CA LEU A 23 -13.19 22.36 13.20
C LEU A 23 -11.75 22.35 13.69
N GLU A 24 -11.41 21.34 14.46
CA GLU A 24 -10.05 21.09 14.92
C GLU A 24 -9.15 20.56 13.79
N VAL A 25 -7.95 21.09 13.69
CA VAL A 25 -6.93 20.61 12.73
C VAL A 25 -6.24 19.38 13.28
N LYS A 26 -6.51 18.21 12.70
CA LYS A 26 -5.86 16.94 13.08
C LYS A 26 -4.58 16.70 12.30
N THR A 27 -3.59 16.07 12.93
CA THR A 27 -2.32 15.65 12.31
C THR A 27 -2.46 14.38 11.48
N GLU A 28 -3.47 13.56 11.77
CA GLU A 28 -3.81 12.35 11.01
C GLU A 28 -5.32 12.18 10.90
N HIS A 29 -5.77 11.60 9.81
CA HIS A 29 -7.18 11.33 9.58
C HIS A 29 -7.36 10.11 8.69
N LYS A 30 -8.47 9.38 8.91
CA LYS A 30 -8.82 8.21 8.10
C LYS A 30 -9.69 8.64 6.91
N ILE A 31 -9.15 8.48 5.71
CA ILE A 31 -9.84 8.82 4.45
C ILE A 31 -10.09 7.53 3.68
N LEU A 32 -11.35 7.20 3.41
CA LEU A 32 -11.75 5.97 2.70
C LEU A 32 -11.04 4.72 3.23
N GLY A 33 -10.89 4.62 4.54
CA GLY A 33 -10.26 3.46 5.18
C GLY A 33 -8.73 3.50 5.30
N VAL A 34 -8.06 4.50 4.71
CA VAL A 34 -6.61 4.71 4.76
C VAL A 34 -6.27 5.79 5.77
N MET A 35 -5.33 5.51 6.68
CA MET A 35 -4.79 6.50 7.62
C MET A 35 -3.79 7.39 6.90
N VAL A 36 -4.13 8.66 6.75
CA VAL A 36 -3.29 9.67 6.11
C VAL A 36 -2.75 10.62 7.18
N GLN A 37 -1.43 10.82 7.21
CA GLN A 37 -0.76 11.74 8.11
C GLN A 37 -0.36 13.02 7.37
N ASN A 38 -0.33 14.15 8.08
CA ASN A 38 0.11 15.45 7.53
C ASN A 38 1.56 15.41 7.03
N SER A 39 2.40 14.53 7.60
CA SER A 39 3.78 14.27 7.18
C SER A 39 3.90 13.46 5.89
N LEU A 40 2.77 12.92 5.36
CA LEU A 40 2.73 11.96 4.26
C LEU A 40 3.57 10.70 4.51
N LYS A 41 3.78 10.36 5.78
CA LYS A 41 4.38 9.09 6.19
C LYS A 41 3.27 8.05 6.39
N TRP A 42 3.65 6.78 6.34
CA TRP A 42 2.70 5.66 6.38
C TRP A 42 2.79 4.85 7.68
N ASP A 43 3.34 5.42 8.77
CA ASP A 43 3.57 4.71 10.02
C ASP A 43 2.25 4.26 10.65
N SER A 44 1.27 5.17 10.80
CA SER A 44 -0.05 4.85 11.35
C SER A 44 -0.82 3.86 10.48
N GLN A 45 -0.72 4.00 9.15
CA GLN A 45 -1.35 3.06 8.22
C GLN A 45 -0.75 1.65 8.36
N CYS A 46 0.57 1.51 8.39
CA CYS A 46 1.24 0.22 8.55
C CYS A 46 0.90 -0.43 9.89
N THR A 47 0.91 0.34 10.98
CA THR A 47 0.55 -0.14 12.32
C THR A 47 -0.88 -0.68 12.34
N GLU A 48 -1.82 0.05 11.78
CA GLU A 48 -3.24 -0.36 11.73
C GLU A 48 -3.44 -1.62 10.88
N MET A 49 -2.76 -1.71 9.72
CA MET A 49 -2.81 -2.91 8.87
C MET A 49 -2.27 -4.14 9.58
N VAL A 50 -1.11 -4.02 10.24
CA VAL A 50 -0.51 -5.11 11.00
C VAL A 50 -1.40 -5.54 12.16
N ARG A 51 -1.98 -4.58 12.89
CA ARG A 51 -2.94 -4.84 13.97
C ARG A 51 -4.14 -5.68 13.48
N LYS A 52 -4.75 -5.27 12.36
CA LYS A 52 -5.88 -6.02 11.76
C LYS A 52 -5.47 -7.42 11.31
N ALA A 53 -4.33 -7.54 10.62
CA ALA A 53 -3.80 -8.83 10.21
C ALA A 53 -3.51 -9.74 11.42
N THR A 54 -3.04 -9.17 12.54
CA THR A 54 -2.79 -9.93 13.78
C THR A 54 -4.09 -10.51 14.36
N ASN A 55 -5.21 -9.79 14.28
CA ASN A 55 -6.50 -10.34 14.67
C ASN A 55 -6.89 -11.56 13.81
N CYS A 56 -6.67 -11.49 12.50
CA CYS A 56 -6.90 -12.65 11.62
C CYS A 56 -5.97 -13.83 11.97
N ILE A 57 -4.72 -13.56 12.35
CA ILE A 57 -3.78 -14.60 12.78
C ILE A 57 -4.26 -15.28 14.07
N TRP A 58 -4.82 -14.52 15.00
CA TRP A 58 -5.42 -15.08 16.22
C TRP A 58 -6.58 -16.04 15.88
N VAL A 59 -7.46 -15.64 14.97
CA VAL A 59 -8.56 -16.51 14.49
C VAL A 59 -8.01 -17.79 13.84
N ILE A 60 -6.98 -17.68 12.99
CA ILE A 60 -6.31 -18.85 12.38
C ILE A 60 -5.80 -19.83 13.44
N ARG A 61 -5.15 -19.34 14.50
CA ARG A 61 -4.68 -20.18 15.59
C ARG A 61 -5.84 -20.91 16.28
N ARG A 62 -6.95 -20.21 16.50
CA ARG A 62 -8.15 -20.80 17.10
C ARG A 62 -8.79 -21.83 16.19
N MET A 63 -8.95 -21.54 14.90
CA MET A 63 -9.47 -22.49 13.93
C MET A 63 -8.59 -23.74 13.85
N LYS A 64 -7.27 -23.57 13.88
CA LYS A 64 -6.30 -24.68 13.89
C LYS A 64 -6.45 -25.56 15.13
N SER A 65 -6.60 -24.97 16.33
CA SER A 65 -6.81 -25.72 17.56
C SER A 65 -8.11 -26.54 17.57
N LEU A 66 -9.08 -26.15 16.72
CA LEU A 66 -10.33 -26.88 16.49
C LEU A 66 -10.23 -27.93 15.38
N GLY A 67 -9.03 -28.20 14.85
CA GLY A 67 -8.81 -29.21 13.83
C GLY A 67 -9.18 -28.79 12.39
N VAL A 68 -9.35 -27.48 12.13
CA VAL A 68 -9.65 -27.01 10.76
C VAL A 68 -8.49 -27.32 9.82
N ARG A 69 -8.81 -27.86 8.65
CA ARG A 69 -7.82 -28.26 7.63
C ARG A 69 -6.97 -27.09 7.16
N GLN A 70 -5.69 -27.33 6.93
CA GLN A 70 -4.72 -26.32 6.51
C GLN A 70 -5.16 -25.53 5.25
N SER A 71 -5.78 -26.21 4.28
CA SER A 71 -6.29 -25.55 3.06
C SER A 71 -7.31 -24.43 3.35
N LEU A 72 -8.21 -24.66 4.30
CA LEU A 72 -9.21 -23.66 4.73
C LEU A 72 -8.56 -22.50 5.50
N LEU A 73 -7.53 -22.78 6.33
CA LEU A 73 -6.77 -21.74 7.01
C LEU A 73 -6.03 -20.84 6.01
N VAL A 74 -5.45 -21.43 4.96
CA VAL A 74 -4.83 -20.68 3.87
C VAL A 74 -5.86 -19.83 3.13
N GLN A 75 -7.04 -20.38 2.86
CA GLN A 75 -8.12 -19.65 2.19
C GLN A 75 -8.60 -18.48 3.04
N TYR A 76 -8.82 -18.68 4.33
CA TYR A 76 -9.17 -17.63 5.28
C TYR A 76 -8.09 -16.52 5.32
N TRP A 77 -6.81 -16.89 5.36
CA TRP A 77 -5.73 -15.90 5.28
C TRP A 77 -5.77 -15.09 3.98
N LYS A 78 -6.03 -15.76 2.84
CA LYS A 78 -6.12 -15.09 1.53
C LYS A 78 -7.27 -14.10 1.45
N SER A 79 -8.43 -14.42 2.03
CA SER A 79 -9.65 -13.59 1.97
C SER A 79 -9.68 -12.48 3.02
N GLU A 80 -9.16 -12.73 4.22
CA GLU A 80 -9.29 -11.79 5.34
C GLU A 80 -7.95 -11.12 5.69
N GLY A 81 -6.95 -11.90 6.08
CA GLY A 81 -5.71 -11.34 6.63
C GLY A 81 -4.86 -10.62 5.60
N ARG A 82 -4.63 -11.26 4.43
CA ARG A 82 -3.82 -10.69 3.35
C ARG A 82 -4.47 -9.45 2.75
N VAL A 83 -5.78 -9.43 2.60
CA VAL A 83 -6.52 -8.27 2.08
C VAL A 83 -6.29 -7.02 2.94
N MET A 84 -6.17 -7.18 4.27
CA MET A 84 -5.85 -6.06 5.17
C MET A 84 -4.46 -5.46 4.88
N LEU A 85 -3.50 -6.28 4.42
CA LEU A 85 -2.14 -5.86 4.08
C LEU A 85 -1.99 -5.36 2.63
N GLU A 86 -3.05 -5.43 1.83
CA GLU A 86 -3.08 -5.04 0.42
C GLU A 86 -4.08 -3.91 0.13
N TYR A 87 -5.01 -3.62 1.06
CA TYR A 87 -6.06 -2.64 0.85
C TYR A 87 -5.50 -1.27 0.44
N ALA A 88 -6.01 -0.73 -0.65
CA ALA A 88 -5.61 0.56 -1.22
C ALA A 88 -4.08 0.72 -1.42
N CYS A 89 -3.34 -0.37 -1.65
CA CYS A 89 -1.89 -0.34 -1.79
C CYS A 89 -1.37 0.61 -2.89
N PRO A 90 -2.06 0.91 -4.00
CA PRO A 90 -1.61 1.92 -4.95
C PRO A 90 -1.34 3.30 -4.33
N VAL A 91 -2.03 3.64 -3.23
CA VAL A 91 -1.89 4.94 -2.56
C VAL A 91 -0.59 5.05 -1.75
N TRP A 92 -0.19 3.96 -1.07
CA TRP A 92 0.85 4.01 -0.04
C TRP A 92 2.06 3.11 -0.30
N HIS A 93 1.95 2.10 -1.18
CA HIS A 93 3.00 1.08 -1.38
C HIS A 93 4.37 1.68 -1.71
N SER A 94 4.43 2.61 -2.66
CA SER A 94 5.67 3.24 -3.12
C SER A 94 6.31 4.18 -2.09
N GLY A 95 5.52 4.69 -1.15
CA GLY A 95 5.97 5.56 -0.06
C GLY A 95 6.50 4.82 1.16
N LEU A 96 6.43 3.49 1.20
CA LEU A 96 6.91 2.70 2.32
C LEU A 96 8.43 2.80 2.52
N THR A 97 8.84 2.85 3.76
CA THR A 97 10.23 2.59 4.15
C THR A 97 10.51 1.09 4.12
N VAL A 98 11.79 0.72 4.09
CA VAL A 98 12.22 -0.69 4.17
C VAL A 98 11.72 -1.33 5.47
N ALA A 99 11.74 -0.60 6.58
CA ALA A 99 11.26 -1.10 7.88
C ALA A 99 9.75 -1.37 7.86
N GLN A 100 8.95 -0.47 7.29
CA GLN A 100 7.51 -0.64 7.13
C GLN A 100 7.18 -1.85 6.23
N SER A 101 7.85 -1.98 5.07
CA SER A 101 7.67 -3.14 4.20
C SER A 101 7.99 -4.46 4.91
N ARG A 102 9.12 -4.50 5.64
CA ARG A 102 9.49 -5.67 6.45
C ARG A 102 8.47 -6.00 7.54
N SER A 103 7.84 -5.00 8.15
CA SER A 103 6.79 -5.21 9.15
C SER A 103 5.57 -5.90 8.55
N LEU A 104 5.13 -5.49 7.36
CA LEU A 104 4.03 -6.13 6.64
C LEU A 104 4.39 -7.58 6.23
N ASP A 105 5.60 -7.79 5.72
CA ASP A 105 6.08 -9.11 5.32
C ASP A 105 6.22 -10.05 6.54
N ARG A 106 6.62 -9.51 7.70
CA ARG A 106 6.65 -10.25 8.97
C ARG A 106 5.26 -10.72 9.39
N ALA A 107 4.23 -9.88 9.24
CA ALA A 107 2.86 -10.28 9.54
C ALA A 107 2.43 -11.50 8.69
N GLN A 108 2.75 -11.53 7.39
CA GLN A 108 2.50 -12.71 6.55
C GLN A 108 3.30 -13.94 7.03
N ARG A 109 4.56 -13.78 7.42
CA ARG A 109 5.37 -14.90 7.96
C ARG A 109 4.77 -15.48 9.24
N VAL A 110 4.29 -14.62 10.15
CA VAL A 110 3.61 -15.06 11.39
C VAL A 110 2.32 -15.82 11.06
N ALA A 111 1.56 -15.36 10.07
CA ALA A 111 0.36 -16.07 9.61
C ALA A 111 0.69 -17.46 9.05
N MET A 112 1.73 -17.55 8.21
CA MET A 112 2.17 -18.84 7.66
C MET A 112 2.61 -19.80 8.76
N ALA A 113 3.36 -19.30 9.76
CA ALA A 113 3.75 -20.11 10.94
C ALA A 113 2.53 -20.55 11.75
N ALA A 114 1.50 -19.71 11.91
CA ALA A 114 0.25 -20.07 12.56
C ALA A 114 -0.50 -21.18 11.79
N ILE A 115 -0.53 -21.11 10.47
CA ILE A 115 -1.17 -22.11 9.60
C ILE A 115 -0.43 -23.45 9.66
N THR A 116 0.89 -23.46 9.46
CA THR A 116 1.68 -24.71 9.44
C THR A 116 1.94 -25.27 10.84
N GLY A 117 1.97 -24.43 11.86
CA GLY A 117 2.35 -24.79 13.24
C GLY A 117 3.85 -24.78 13.46
N ARG A 118 4.65 -24.37 12.47
CA ARG A 118 6.09 -24.33 12.56
C ARG A 118 6.64 -23.04 11.98
N TRP A 119 7.77 -22.59 12.50
CA TRP A 119 8.49 -21.45 11.97
C TRP A 119 9.58 -21.94 11.02
N GLU A 120 9.35 -21.77 9.73
CA GLU A 120 10.32 -22.14 8.70
C GLU A 120 11.45 -21.11 8.58
N ARG A 121 12.70 -21.57 8.45
CA ARG A 121 13.84 -20.71 8.15
C ARG A 121 13.75 -20.14 6.74
N SER A 122 13.35 -20.97 5.76
CA SER A 122 13.18 -20.56 4.37
C SER A 122 11.78 -20.02 4.12
N HIS A 123 11.67 -18.69 4.04
CA HIS A 123 10.41 -18.00 3.68
C HIS A 123 9.87 -18.46 2.32
N SER A 124 10.76 -18.66 1.34
CA SER A 124 10.35 -19.07 -0.01
C SER A 124 9.82 -20.49 -0.07
N ALA A 125 10.35 -21.40 0.74
CA ALA A 125 9.85 -22.77 0.84
C ALA A 125 8.43 -22.79 1.43
N GLN A 126 8.21 -22.03 2.51
CA GLN A 126 6.91 -21.93 3.15
C GLN A 126 5.85 -21.28 2.26
N LEU A 127 6.22 -20.27 1.48
CA LEU A 127 5.32 -19.66 0.48
C LEU A 127 4.88 -20.70 -0.57
N ARG A 128 5.82 -21.50 -1.10
CA ARG A 128 5.52 -22.56 -2.08
C ARG A 128 4.61 -23.62 -1.50
N GLU A 129 4.91 -24.09 -0.29
CA GLU A 129 4.09 -25.09 0.43
C GLU A 129 2.64 -24.65 0.57
N LEU A 130 2.40 -23.37 0.90
CA LEU A 130 1.07 -22.82 1.13
C LEU A 130 0.40 -22.24 -0.14
N GLY A 131 1.05 -22.30 -1.28
CA GLY A 131 0.56 -21.66 -2.51
C GLY A 131 0.32 -20.15 -2.32
N LEU A 132 1.24 -19.50 -1.61
CA LEU A 132 1.23 -18.06 -1.36
C LEU A 132 2.34 -17.37 -2.15
N GLU A 133 2.12 -16.11 -2.45
CA GLU A 133 3.07 -15.25 -3.13
C GLU A 133 3.71 -14.27 -2.13
N ARG A 134 4.91 -13.79 -2.44
CA ARG A 134 5.53 -12.69 -1.69
C ARG A 134 4.64 -11.47 -1.71
N LEU A 135 4.44 -10.88 -0.55
CA LEU A 135 3.51 -9.77 -0.36
C LEU A 135 3.95 -8.50 -1.11
N ASP A 136 5.26 -8.23 -1.15
CA ASP A 136 5.83 -7.09 -1.88
C ASP A 136 5.60 -7.19 -3.40
N LEU A 137 5.88 -8.34 -4.01
CA LEU A 137 5.66 -8.58 -5.44
C LEU A 137 4.18 -8.51 -5.80
N ARG A 138 3.33 -9.04 -4.93
CA ARG A 138 1.90 -9.00 -5.12
C ARG A 138 1.36 -7.57 -5.08
N ARG A 139 1.80 -6.74 -4.13
CA ARG A 139 1.45 -5.31 -4.08
C ARG A 139 1.91 -4.57 -5.32
N GLN A 140 3.14 -4.82 -5.81
CA GLN A 140 3.63 -4.24 -7.07
C GLN A 140 2.70 -4.59 -8.23
N ARG A 141 2.29 -5.85 -8.36
CA ARG A 141 1.36 -6.30 -9.41
C ARG A 141 -0.01 -5.63 -9.30
N ILE A 142 -0.54 -5.45 -8.07
CA ILE A 142 -1.81 -4.74 -7.84
C ILE A 142 -1.68 -3.29 -8.26
N CYS A 143 -0.58 -2.61 -7.89
CA CYS A 143 -0.31 -1.23 -8.30
C CYS A 143 -0.21 -1.10 -9.83
N LYS A 144 0.52 -2.00 -10.49
CA LYS A 144 0.64 -2.00 -11.96
C LYS A 144 -0.72 -2.13 -12.63
N ARG A 145 -1.52 -3.13 -12.24
CA ARG A 145 -2.88 -3.32 -12.78
C ARG A 145 -3.79 -2.13 -12.51
N PHE A 146 -3.66 -1.49 -11.35
CA PHE A 146 -4.40 -0.27 -11.04
C PHE A 146 -4.00 0.86 -11.99
N GLY A 147 -2.69 1.09 -12.19
CA GLY A 147 -2.18 2.08 -13.15
C GLY A 147 -2.69 1.82 -14.57
N GLU A 148 -2.61 0.58 -15.06
CA GLU A 148 -3.11 0.19 -16.39
C GLU A 148 -4.61 0.47 -16.56
N ARG A 149 -5.42 0.13 -15.56
CA ARG A 149 -6.86 0.42 -15.58
C ARG A 149 -7.14 1.91 -15.58
N THR A 150 -6.45 2.67 -14.75
CA THR A 150 -6.63 4.13 -14.64
C THR A 150 -6.19 4.83 -15.92
N ALA A 151 -5.09 4.42 -16.53
CA ALA A 151 -4.60 5.00 -17.78
C ALA A 151 -5.51 4.69 -18.98
N ASN A 152 -6.26 3.60 -18.94
CA ASN A 152 -7.22 3.21 -19.98
C ASN A 152 -8.65 3.75 -19.73
N ASP A 153 -8.92 4.32 -18.55
CA ASP A 153 -10.22 4.91 -18.22
C ASP A 153 -10.28 6.36 -18.73
N SER A 154 -11.21 6.66 -19.62
CA SER A 154 -11.38 7.99 -20.21
C SER A 154 -11.58 9.11 -19.19
N ARG A 155 -12.09 8.80 -18.00
CA ARG A 155 -12.30 9.77 -16.91
C ARG A 155 -11.01 10.17 -16.18
N HIS A 156 -9.95 9.41 -16.34
CA HIS A 156 -8.69 9.55 -15.57
C HIS A 156 -7.45 9.56 -16.46
N GLN A 157 -7.61 9.53 -17.79
CA GLN A 157 -6.49 9.48 -18.72
C GLN A 157 -5.59 10.72 -18.67
N ASP A 158 -6.12 11.85 -18.23
CA ASP A 158 -5.39 13.11 -18.01
C ASP A 158 -4.34 13.01 -16.88
N MET A 159 -4.48 12.03 -15.98
CA MET A 159 -3.47 11.77 -14.94
C MET A 159 -2.13 11.28 -15.50
N PHE A 160 -2.14 10.67 -16.70
CA PHE A 160 -0.95 10.10 -17.35
C PHE A 160 -0.75 10.77 -18.71
N ALA A 161 0.04 11.84 -18.73
CA ALA A 161 0.33 12.56 -19.97
C ALA A 161 1.09 11.65 -20.95
N VAL A 162 0.56 11.47 -22.14
CA VAL A 162 1.19 10.66 -23.19
C VAL A 162 2.46 11.36 -23.69
N ASN A 163 3.53 10.60 -23.85
CA ASN A 163 4.79 11.10 -24.38
C ASN A 163 4.68 11.19 -25.92
N PRO A 164 4.80 12.40 -26.52
CA PRO A 164 4.79 12.55 -27.96
C PRO A 164 6.01 11.90 -28.62
N ASN A 165 7.13 11.77 -27.88
CA ASN A 165 8.37 11.15 -28.33
C ASN A 165 8.55 9.80 -27.62
N THR A 166 8.00 8.73 -28.18
CA THR A 166 8.00 7.40 -27.56
C THR A 166 9.38 6.76 -27.48
N ARG A 167 10.34 7.12 -28.37
CA ARG A 167 11.68 6.55 -28.40
C ARG A 167 12.69 7.38 -27.62
N THR A 168 13.31 6.78 -26.61
CA THR A 168 14.51 7.32 -25.97
C THR A 168 15.77 6.98 -26.77
N ARG A 169 16.87 7.75 -26.57
CA ARG A 169 18.19 7.43 -27.16
C ARG A 169 18.69 6.01 -26.84
N GLY A 170 18.18 5.37 -25.78
CA GLY A 170 18.48 4.00 -25.39
C GLY A 170 17.51 2.94 -25.94
N GLY A 171 16.64 3.28 -26.88
CA GLY A 171 15.69 2.34 -27.51
C GLY A 171 14.52 1.92 -26.61
N LYS A 172 14.37 2.50 -25.42
CA LYS A 172 13.26 2.23 -24.53
C LYS A 172 12.02 2.99 -24.97
N ASP A 173 10.92 2.28 -25.12
CA ASP A 173 9.64 2.87 -25.49
C ASP A 173 8.97 3.46 -24.22
N ILE A 174 8.96 4.79 -24.09
CA ILE A 174 8.35 5.50 -22.96
C ILE A 174 7.00 6.05 -23.40
N ARG A 175 5.94 5.35 -23.05
CA ARG A 175 4.57 5.70 -23.42
C ARG A 175 4.05 6.96 -22.70
N TYR A 176 4.41 7.13 -21.43
CA TYR A 176 3.93 8.24 -20.61
C TYR A 176 5.08 9.13 -20.16
N LEU A 177 4.84 10.45 -20.13
CA LEU A 177 5.81 11.42 -19.62
C LEU A 177 6.10 11.15 -18.14
N GLU A 178 7.38 10.98 -17.81
CA GLU A 178 7.79 10.84 -16.42
C GLU A 178 7.60 12.15 -15.68
N ILE A 179 6.97 12.07 -14.51
CA ILE A 179 6.71 13.22 -13.65
C ILE A 179 8.01 13.65 -12.99
N ASN A 180 8.47 14.87 -13.31
CA ASN A 180 9.66 15.45 -12.67
C ASN A 180 9.37 15.76 -11.19
N ALA A 181 9.92 14.95 -10.31
CA ALA A 181 9.70 15.05 -8.87
C ALA A 181 10.89 15.74 -8.18
N ARG A 182 10.70 16.97 -7.71
CA ARG A 182 11.74 17.76 -7.00
C ARG A 182 12.07 17.21 -5.61
N THR A 183 11.25 16.38 -5.01
CA THR A 183 11.47 15.80 -3.66
C THR A 183 11.34 14.29 -3.70
N SER A 184 12.13 13.60 -2.85
CA SER A 184 12.07 12.13 -2.71
C SER A 184 10.69 11.63 -2.29
N THR A 185 9.94 12.40 -1.50
CA THR A 185 8.58 12.03 -1.09
C THR A 185 7.61 12.10 -2.27
N TYR A 186 7.70 13.14 -3.11
CA TYR A 186 6.87 13.24 -4.31
C TYR A 186 7.26 12.16 -5.33
N TYR A 187 8.55 11.92 -5.53
CA TYR A 187 9.04 10.84 -6.38
C TYR A 187 8.47 9.46 -6.01
N LYS A 188 8.32 9.20 -4.70
CA LYS A 188 7.74 7.98 -4.15
C LYS A 188 6.22 8.02 -3.98
N SER A 189 5.54 9.11 -4.34
CA SER A 189 4.08 9.15 -4.27
C SER A 189 3.43 8.31 -5.38
N ALA A 190 2.13 8.06 -5.25
CA ALA A 190 1.39 7.12 -6.09
C ALA A 190 1.55 7.39 -7.59
N LEU A 191 1.26 8.62 -8.03
CA LEU A 191 1.22 8.96 -9.46
C LEU A 191 2.59 8.82 -10.16
N PRO A 192 3.70 9.42 -9.68
CA PRO A 192 5.02 9.21 -10.28
C PRO A 192 5.46 7.74 -10.25
N TYR A 193 5.10 7.00 -9.22
CA TYR A 193 5.41 5.57 -9.15
C TYR A 193 4.65 4.78 -10.22
N LEU A 194 3.34 4.99 -10.36
CA LEU A 194 2.50 4.30 -11.34
C LEU A 194 2.96 4.62 -12.78
N THR A 195 3.28 5.88 -13.07
CA THR A 195 3.84 6.27 -14.38
C THR A 195 5.09 5.47 -14.74
N ARG A 196 6.04 5.33 -13.79
CA ARG A 196 7.23 4.49 -14.00
C ARG A 196 6.89 3.01 -14.17
N GLN A 197 5.90 2.49 -13.43
CA GLN A 197 5.45 1.09 -13.59
C GLN A 197 4.82 0.84 -14.97
N LEU A 198 4.12 1.81 -15.52
CA LEU A 198 3.52 1.74 -16.86
C LEU A 198 4.57 1.81 -17.98
N ASN A 199 5.69 2.52 -17.77
CA ASN A 199 6.78 2.62 -18.71
C ASN A 199 7.80 1.44 -18.64
N ASN A 200 7.70 0.60 -17.60
CA ASN A 200 8.57 -0.57 -17.42
C ASN A 200 7.91 -1.87 -17.91
N ASN A 201 7.35 -1.82 -19.12
CA ASN A 201 6.85 -3.00 -19.83
C ASN A 201 7.89 -3.61 -20.72
#